data_a3aeeea67b6b5c9468686f264938f7be
#
_entry.id   a3aeeea67b6b5c9468686f264938f7be
#
_cell.length_a   1.000
_cell.length_b   1.000
_cell.length_c   1.000
_cell.angle_alpha   90.00
_cell.angle_beta   90.00
_cell.angle_gamma   90.00
#
_symmetry.space_group_name_H-M   'P 1'
#
loop_
_entity.id
_entity.type
_entity.pdbx_description
1 polymer ?
#
loop_
_entity_poly.entity_id
_entity_poly.type
_entity_poly.pdbx_seq_one_letter_code
_entity_poly.pdbx_strand_id
1 'polypeptide(L)'
;MQGPDDYASMDQVLTRRFRRYLEDNEKFNVLPDVILMDGGLGQVGVACRVLAQAGLDVPVFGMVKDGRHRTRALVAPDGREIGLQAQPAIFALVGRIQEETHRYAISFHHTSHSKRTVASALEEIPSVGEVRRNQLLKHFKSVKAIREADYEALCKAVPKSVAQAVYTHFHGTTGETEGGSKE
;
A
#
# COMPACT_ATOMS: atom_id res chain seq x y z
N MET A 1 -12.31 15.00 8.42
CA MET A 1 -13.31 13.99 8.86
C MET A 1 -12.89 12.67 8.26
N GLN A 2 -12.58 11.66 9.09
CA GLN A 2 -12.37 10.30 8.61
C GLN A 2 -13.75 9.72 8.27
N GLY A 3 -13.89 9.15 7.07
CA GLY A 3 -15.15 8.59 6.61
C GLY A 3 -15.43 7.20 7.21
N PRO A 4 -16.68 6.70 7.11
CA PRO A 4 -17.04 5.36 7.58
C PRO A 4 -16.21 4.24 6.97
N ASP A 5 -15.63 4.43 5.78
CA ASP A 5 -14.76 3.46 5.11
C ASP A 5 -13.42 3.24 5.81
N ASP A 6 -12.87 4.26 6.50
CA ASP A 6 -11.60 4.15 7.21
C ASP A 6 -11.70 3.23 8.42
N TYR A 7 -12.81 3.34 9.20
CA TYR A 7 -13.04 2.47 10.35
C TYR A 7 -13.31 1.01 9.93
N ALA A 8 -14.04 0.79 8.85
CA ALA A 8 -14.30 -0.54 8.32
C ALA A 8 -13.02 -1.21 7.80
N SER A 9 -12.18 -0.46 7.10
CA SER A 9 -10.87 -0.93 6.63
C SER A 9 -9.95 -1.29 7.79
N MET A 10 -9.93 -0.48 8.83
CA MET A 10 -9.15 -0.73 10.05
C MET A 10 -9.62 -1.97 10.79
N ASP A 11 -10.94 -2.14 10.97
CA ASP A 11 -11.57 -3.32 11.54
C ASP A 11 -11.13 -4.60 10.80
N GLN A 12 -11.24 -4.60 9.47
CA GLN A 12 -10.82 -5.73 8.63
C GLN A 12 -9.33 -6.08 8.79
N VAL A 13 -8.46 -5.05 8.84
CA VAL A 13 -7.01 -5.27 8.97
C VAL A 13 -6.68 -5.88 10.34
N LEU A 14 -7.23 -5.32 11.41
CA LEU A 14 -7.01 -5.82 12.78
C LEU A 14 -7.59 -7.22 12.97
N THR A 15 -8.83 -7.45 12.51
CA THR A 15 -9.48 -8.76 12.56
C THR A 15 -8.62 -9.81 11.85
N ARG A 16 -8.15 -9.51 10.64
CA ARG A 16 -7.28 -10.42 9.88
C ARG A 16 -5.93 -10.66 10.59
N ARG A 17 -5.35 -9.64 11.23
CA ARG A 17 -4.09 -9.75 11.97
C ARG A 17 -4.23 -10.69 13.17
N PHE A 18 -5.28 -10.49 13.98
CA PHE A 18 -5.48 -11.29 15.19
C PHE A 18 -6.02 -12.68 14.91
N ARG A 19 -6.81 -12.87 13.86
CA ARG A 19 -7.18 -14.21 13.39
C ARG A 19 -5.93 -15.03 13.04
N ARG A 20 -4.95 -14.45 12.31
CA ARG A 20 -3.70 -15.15 11.99
C ARG A 20 -2.85 -15.45 13.23
N TYR A 21 -2.92 -14.62 14.25
CA TYR A 21 -2.31 -14.94 15.54
C TYR A 21 -2.96 -16.14 16.20
N LEU A 22 -4.28 -16.20 16.24
CA LEU A 22 -5.04 -17.32 16.82
C LEU A 22 -4.90 -18.63 16.02
N GLU A 23 -4.63 -18.55 14.73
CA GLU A 23 -4.33 -19.69 13.84
C GLU A 23 -2.85 -20.13 13.93
N ASP A 24 -2.07 -19.62 14.88
CA ASP A 24 -0.63 -19.91 15.10
C ASP A 24 0.22 -19.75 13.84
N ASN A 25 -0.06 -18.70 13.06
CA ASN A 25 0.71 -18.41 11.87
C ASN A 25 2.11 -17.88 12.25
N GLU A 26 3.18 -18.55 11.81
CA GLU A 26 4.58 -18.25 12.15
C GLU A 26 4.96 -16.76 12.04
N LYS A 27 4.39 -16.03 11.07
CA LYS A 27 4.67 -14.60 10.86
C LYS A 27 3.90 -13.69 11.82
N PHE A 28 2.90 -14.22 12.54
CA PHE A 28 1.97 -13.44 13.35
C PHE A 28 1.79 -14.01 14.77
N ASN A 29 2.63 -14.95 15.17
CA ASN A 29 2.53 -15.67 16.45
C ASN A 29 2.98 -14.87 17.69
N VAL A 30 3.34 -13.61 17.52
CA VAL A 30 3.69 -12.71 18.64
C VAL A 30 2.57 -11.69 18.83
N LEU A 31 2.04 -11.61 20.05
CA LEU A 31 1.10 -10.59 20.45
C LEU A 31 1.88 -9.32 20.82
N PRO A 32 1.46 -8.13 20.39
CA PRO A 32 2.12 -6.89 20.80
C PRO A 32 1.82 -6.57 22.27
N ASP A 33 2.77 -5.93 22.96
CA ASP A 33 2.58 -5.46 24.34
C ASP A 33 1.65 -4.24 24.42
N VAL A 34 1.54 -3.47 23.32
CA VAL A 34 0.70 -2.28 23.22
C VAL A 34 0.34 -2.00 21.77
N ILE A 35 -0.84 -1.44 21.56
CA ILE A 35 -1.28 -0.94 20.25
C ILE A 35 -1.41 0.57 20.32
N LEU A 36 -0.70 1.27 19.44
CA LEU A 36 -0.81 2.71 19.27
C LEU A 36 -1.57 3.01 17.96
N MET A 37 -2.73 3.67 18.08
CA MET A 37 -3.55 4.07 16.95
C MET A 37 -3.18 5.50 16.54
N ASP A 38 -2.93 5.74 15.25
CA ASP A 38 -2.68 7.10 14.73
C ASP A 38 -3.98 7.88 14.58
N GLY A 39 -4.66 8.11 15.71
CA GLY A 39 -5.93 8.82 15.78
C GLY A 39 -6.55 8.77 17.17
N GLY A 40 -7.75 9.34 17.29
CA GLY A 40 -8.46 9.51 18.54
C GLY A 40 -9.31 8.30 18.96
N LEU A 41 -10.23 8.55 19.90
CA LEU A 41 -11.11 7.56 20.52
C LEU A 41 -11.86 6.66 19.54
N GLY A 42 -12.29 7.17 18.39
CA GLY A 42 -13.00 6.36 17.40
C GLY A 42 -12.17 5.19 16.90
N GLN A 43 -10.89 5.42 16.63
CA GLN A 43 -9.96 4.36 16.17
C GLN A 43 -9.59 3.41 17.32
N VAL A 44 -9.38 3.94 18.52
CA VAL A 44 -9.19 3.16 19.74
C VAL A 44 -10.36 2.21 19.97
N GLY A 45 -11.59 2.71 19.82
CA GLY A 45 -12.81 1.91 19.95
C GLY A 45 -12.89 0.74 18.94
N VAL A 46 -12.42 0.94 17.70
CA VAL A 46 -12.34 -0.14 16.72
C VAL A 46 -11.38 -1.22 17.20
N ALA A 47 -10.18 -0.84 17.63
CA ALA A 47 -9.17 -1.80 18.08
C ALA A 47 -9.62 -2.59 19.33
N CYS A 48 -10.19 -1.90 20.32
CA CYS A 48 -10.74 -2.54 21.51
C CYS A 48 -11.85 -3.54 21.18
N ARG A 49 -12.77 -3.21 20.27
CA ARG A 49 -13.83 -4.11 19.83
C ARG A 49 -13.28 -5.37 19.18
N VAL A 50 -12.32 -5.22 18.27
CA VAL A 50 -11.70 -6.36 17.57
C VAL A 50 -10.95 -7.26 18.54
N LEU A 51 -10.20 -6.70 19.50
CA LEU A 51 -9.52 -7.48 20.55
C LEU A 51 -10.51 -8.24 21.42
N ALA A 52 -11.60 -7.59 21.86
CA ALA A 52 -12.64 -8.23 22.65
C ALA A 52 -13.31 -9.39 21.90
N GLN A 53 -13.58 -9.24 20.60
CA GLN A 53 -14.12 -10.32 19.76
C GLN A 53 -13.14 -11.47 19.58
N ALA A 54 -11.83 -11.19 19.59
CA ALA A 54 -10.77 -12.20 19.51
C ALA A 54 -10.43 -12.84 20.87
N GLY A 55 -11.00 -12.36 21.98
CA GLY A 55 -10.67 -12.82 23.33
C GLY A 55 -9.25 -12.45 23.76
N LEU A 56 -8.71 -11.36 23.23
CA LEU A 56 -7.35 -10.89 23.49
C LEU A 56 -7.36 -9.64 24.37
N ASP A 57 -6.42 -9.57 25.32
CA ASP A 57 -6.21 -8.44 26.20
C ASP A 57 -4.87 -7.78 25.86
N VAL A 58 -4.92 -6.67 25.09
CA VAL A 58 -3.77 -5.87 24.73
C VAL A 58 -4.12 -4.39 24.96
N PRO A 59 -3.29 -3.63 25.70
CA PRO A 59 -3.51 -2.21 25.91
C PRO A 59 -3.56 -1.44 24.58
N VAL A 60 -4.57 -0.58 24.41
CA VAL A 60 -4.74 0.25 23.21
C VAL A 60 -4.76 1.72 23.60
N PHE A 61 -4.01 2.54 22.89
CA PHE A 61 -4.01 4.00 23.05
C PHE A 61 -4.09 4.68 21.68
N GLY A 62 -4.75 5.83 21.64
CA GLY A 62 -4.76 6.72 20.49
C GLY A 62 -3.69 7.81 20.65
N MET A 63 -3.04 8.20 19.55
CA MET A 63 -2.08 9.30 19.52
C MET A 63 -2.82 10.62 19.21
N VAL A 64 -2.91 11.49 20.22
CA VAL A 64 -3.54 12.81 20.09
C VAL A 64 -2.53 13.81 19.58
N LYS A 65 -2.83 14.44 18.44
CA LYS A 65 -1.95 15.40 17.78
C LYS A 65 -2.20 16.84 18.22
N ASP A 66 -1.16 17.65 18.26
CA ASP A 66 -1.24 19.10 18.41
C ASP A 66 -1.59 19.79 17.08
N GLY A 67 -1.77 21.11 17.12
CA GLY A 67 -2.03 21.92 15.91
C GLY A 67 -0.89 21.89 14.86
N ARG A 68 0.26 21.31 15.19
CA ARG A 68 1.40 21.08 14.28
C ARG A 68 1.54 19.62 13.87
N HIS A 69 0.48 18.81 14.06
CA HIS A 69 0.44 17.38 13.73
C HIS A 69 1.42 16.49 14.50
N ARG A 70 1.98 16.94 15.63
CA ARG A 70 2.86 16.14 16.49
C ARG A 70 2.05 15.54 17.65
N THR A 71 2.34 14.30 18.01
CA THR A 71 1.68 13.65 19.15
C THR A 71 2.01 14.39 20.45
N ARG A 72 1.01 14.95 21.13
CA ARG A 72 1.13 15.65 22.43
C ARG A 72 0.72 14.78 23.61
N ALA A 73 -0.16 13.84 23.39
CA ALA A 73 -0.72 12.98 24.42
C ALA A 73 -1.16 11.63 23.84
N LEU A 74 -1.34 10.66 24.71
CA LEU A 74 -2.04 9.43 24.39
C LEU A 74 -3.46 9.51 24.96
N VAL A 75 -4.44 8.95 24.28
CA VAL A 75 -5.81 8.82 24.79
C VAL A 75 -6.11 7.33 25.06
N ALA A 76 -6.53 7.03 26.27
CA ALA A 76 -6.94 5.71 26.68
C ALA A 76 -8.40 5.40 26.21
N PRO A 77 -8.84 4.13 26.24
CA PRO A 77 -10.21 3.75 25.83
C PRO A 77 -11.32 4.44 26.61
N ASP A 78 -11.07 4.82 27.86
CA ASP A 78 -11.99 5.56 28.73
C ASP A 78 -12.07 7.07 28.43
N GLY A 79 -11.29 7.54 27.43
CA GLY A 79 -11.23 8.94 27.04
C GLY A 79 -10.21 9.78 27.83
N ARG A 80 -9.53 9.23 28.81
CA ARG A 80 -8.52 9.93 29.59
C ARG A 80 -7.29 10.20 28.75
N GLU A 81 -6.87 11.46 28.70
CA GLU A 81 -5.60 11.85 28.06
C GLU A 81 -4.41 11.70 29.03
N ILE A 82 -3.35 11.08 28.52
CA ILE A 82 -2.06 10.91 29.21
C ILE A 82 -1.07 11.86 28.52
N GLY A 83 -0.77 12.97 29.17
CA GLY A 83 0.18 13.96 28.66
C GLY A 83 1.60 13.40 28.61
N LEU A 84 2.28 13.55 27.49
CA LEU A 84 3.65 13.02 27.30
C LEU A 84 4.73 14.04 27.67
N GLN A 85 4.37 15.30 27.88
CA GLN A 85 5.33 16.39 28.11
C GLN A 85 6.16 16.21 29.39
N ALA A 86 5.57 15.59 30.42
CA ALA A 86 6.26 15.30 31.66
C ALA A 86 7.26 14.13 31.57
N GLN A 87 7.30 13.43 30.46
CA GLN A 87 8.11 12.22 30.22
C GLN A 87 8.88 12.36 28.90
N PRO A 88 9.99 13.14 28.84
CA PRO A 88 10.67 13.46 27.59
C PRO A 88 11.12 12.23 26.78
N ALA A 89 11.53 11.16 27.45
CA ALA A 89 11.94 9.91 26.79
C ALA A 89 10.76 9.21 26.08
N ILE A 90 9.60 9.16 26.75
CA ILE A 90 8.37 8.57 26.15
C ILE A 90 7.87 9.47 25.03
N PHE A 91 7.88 10.78 25.21
CA PHE A 91 7.52 11.74 24.18
C PHE A 91 8.36 11.56 22.91
N ALA A 92 9.68 11.46 23.05
CA ALA A 92 10.60 11.22 21.94
C ALA A 92 10.39 9.86 21.29
N LEU A 93 10.10 8.80 22.06
CA LEU A 93 9.81 7.47 21.54
C LEU A 93 8.52 7.46 20.70
N VAL A 94 7.43 7.99 21.26
CA VAL A 94 6.13 8.05 20.55
C VAL A 94 6.23 8.91 19.28
N GLY A 95 6.97 10.02 19.33
CA GLY A 95 7.25 10.84 18.15
C GLY A 95 7.95 10.05 17.04
N ARG A 96 8.99 9.29 17.37
CA ARG A 96 9.69 8.42 16.40
C ARG A 96 8.78 7.32 15.85
N ILE A 97 7.95 6.70 16.66
CA ILE A 97 6.98 5.69 16.21
C ILE A 97 6.01 6.32 15.22
N GLN A 98 5.49 7.51 15.50
CA GLN A 98 4.59 8.22 14.61
C GLN A 98 5.26 8.55 13.26
N GLU A 99 6.48 9.08 13.28
CA GLU A 99 7.25 9.40 12.07
C GLU A 99 7.51 8.15 11.21
N GLU A 100 7.92 7.04 11.83
CA GLU A 100 8.17 5.78 11.13
C GLU A 100 6.88 5.19 10.55
N THR A 101 5.79 5.21 11.30
CA THR A 101 4.48 4.74 10.84
C THR A 101 4.01 5.55 9.63
N HIS A 102 4.13 6.88 9.70
CA HIS A 102 3.78 7.77 8.59
C HIS A 102 4.67 7.54 7.36
N ARG A 103 5.98 7.40 7.56
CA ARG A 103 6.94 7.08 6.49
C ARG A 103 6.62 5.74 5.81
N TYR A 104 6.28 4.73 6.61
CA TYR A 104 5.90 3.42 6.09
C TYR A 104 4.59 3.49 5.28
N ALA A 105 3.58 4.18 5.78
CA ALA A 105 2.31 4.37 5.09
C ALA A 105 2.50 5.06 3.72
N ILE A 106 3.28 6.14 3.67
CA ILE A 106 3.61 6.84 2.42
C ILE A 106 4.33 5.90 1.45
N SER A 107 5.34 5.17 1.90
CA SER A 107 6.10 4.25 1.04
C SER A 107 5.22 3.13 0.48
N PHE A 108 4.31 2.61 1.29
CA PHE A 108 3.34 1.60 0.88
C PHE A 108 2.33 2.13 -0.14
N HIS A 109 1.82 3.36 0.07
CA HIS A 109 0.95 4.03 -0.88
C HIS A 109 1.64 4.25 -2.22
N HIS A 110 2.87 4.77 -2.24
CA HIS A 110 3.64 4.94 -3.48
C HIS A 110 3.86 3.61 -4.20
N THR A 111 4.21 2.55 -3.50
CA THR A 111 4.41 1.22 -4.09
C THR A 111 3.12 0.63 -4.63
N SER A 112 2.01 0.78 -3.91
CA SER A 112 0.69 0.26 -4.32
C SER A 112 0.10 1.04 -5.49
N HIS A 113 0.19 2.38 -5.48
CA HIS A 113 -0.21 3.23 -6.60
C HIS A 113 0.63 2.96 -7.84
N SER A 114 1.96 2.88 -7.72
CA SER A 114 2.83 2.51 -8.85
C SER A 114 2.43 1.16 -9.45
N LYS A 115 2.21 0.14 -8.62
CA LYS A 115 1.80 -1.18 -9.12
C LYS A 115 0.44 -1.15 -9.81
N ARG A 116 -0.53 -0.41 -9.31
CA ARG A 116 -1.86 -0.25 -9.91
C ARG A 116 -1.80 0.52 -11.23
N THR A 117 -1.12 1.65 -11.26
CA THR A 117 -0.93 2.49 -12.46
C THR A 117 -0.16 1.72 -13.54
N VAL A 118 0.88 0.98 -13.14
CA VAL A 118 1.68 0.09 -13.99
C VAL A 118 0.84 -1.06 -14.55
N ALA A 119 -0.01 -1.67 -13.72
CA ALA A 119 -0.91 -2.73 -14.16
C ALA A 119 -1.94 -2.20 -15.18
N SER A 120 -2.59 -1.08 -14.87
CA SER A 120 -3.59 -0.45 -15.73
C SER A 120 -3.03 -0.08 -17.11
N ALA A 121 -1.86 0.58 -17.15
CA ALA A 121 -1.25 1.01 -18.41
C ALA A 121 -0.90 -0.14 -19.39
N LEU A 122 -0.62 -1.34 -18.88
CA LEU A 122 -0.36 -2.51 -19.71
C LEU A 122 -1.61 -3.31 -20.03
N GLU A 123 -2.61 -3.29 -19.14
CA GLU A 123 -3.89 -4.01 -19.33
C GLU A 123 -4.80 -3.32 -20.37
N GLU A 124 -4.58 -2.04 -20.66
CA GLU A 124 -5.24 -1.32 -21.76
C GLU A 124 -4.79 -1.80 -23.14
N ILE A 125 -3.68 -2.53 -23.23
CA ILE A 125 -3.14 -3.04 -24.50
C ILE A 125 -3.89 -4.32 -24.90
N PRO A 126 -4.48 -4.38 -26.08
CA PRO A 126 -5.14 -5.58 -26.58
C PRO A 126 -4.21 -6.81 -26.47
N SER A 127 -4.74 -7.91 -26.01
CA SER A 127 -3.99 -9.18 -25.81
C SER A 127 -2.97 -9.19 -24.67
N VAL A 128 -2.86 -8.14 -23.85
CA VAL A 128 -2.01 -8.11 -22.65
C VAL A 128 -2.88 -8.31 -21.40
N GLY A 129 -3.13 -9.55 -21.03
CA GLY A 129 -3.73 -9.91 -19.75
C GLY A 129 -2.68 -10.09 -18.67
N GLU A 130 -3.11 -10.45 -17.45
CA GLU A 130 -2.29 -10.55 -16.25
C GLU A 130 -1.00 -11.38 -16.45
N VAL A 131 -1.08 -12.52 -17.12
CA VAL A 131 0.07 -13.41 -17.33
C VAL A 131 1.15 -12.72 -18.17
N ARG A 132 0.75 -12.09 -19.28
CA ARG A 132 1.67 -11.42 -20.21
C ARG A 132 2.23 -10.12 -19.63
N ARG A 133 1.42 -9.37 -18.90
CA ARG A 133 1.86 -8.24 -18.09
C ARG A 133 2.98 -8.65 -17.12
N ASN A 134 2.77 -9.75 -16.38
CA ASN A 134 3.74 -10.24 -15.42
C ASN A 134 5.03 -10.72 -16.10
N GLN A 135 4.95 -11.33 -17.29
CA GLN A 135 6.11 -11.70 -18.10
C GLN A 135 6.91 -10.47 -18.53
N LEU A 136 6.26 -9.45 -19.06
CA LEU A 136 6.89 -8.18 -19.46
C LEU A 136 7.57 -7.51 -18.27
N LEU A 137 6.88 -7.36 -17.14
CA LEU A 137 7.44 -6.74 -15.94
C LEU A 137 8.59 -7.56 -15.32
N LYS A 138 8.54 -8.88 -15.40
CA LYS A 138 9.63 -9.74 -14.95
C LYS A 138 10.91 -9.54 -15.80
N HIS A 139 10.75 -9.35 -17.10
CA HIS A 139 11.87 -9.17 -18.04
C HIS A 139 12.44 -7.75 -17.99
N PHE A 140 11.59 -6.74 -18.11
CA PHE A 140 11.99 -5.33 -18.24
C PHE A 140 12.05 -4.55 -16.92
N LYS A 141 11.53 -5.11 -15.82
CA LYS A 141 11.51 -4.52 -14.45
C LYS A 141 10.65 -3.26 -14.29
N SER A 142 10.34 -2.51 -15.34
CA SER A 142 9.51 -1.29 -15.29
C SER A 142 8.74 -1.06 -16.59
N VAL A 143 7.60 -0.32 -16.50
CA VAL A 143 6.85 0.10 -17.71
C VAL A 143 7.64 1.07 -18.55
N LYS A 144 8.50 1.90 -17.93
CA LYS A 144 9.38 2.79 -18.67
C LYS A 144 10.31 2.00 -19.61
N ALA A 145 10.95 0.95 -19.09
CA ALA A 145 11.81 0.08 -19.89
C ALA A 145 11.02 -0.69 -20.98
N ILE A 146 9.76 -1.07 -20.72
CA ILE A 146 8.89 -1.69 -21.73
C ILE A 146 8.57 -0.68 -22.84
N ARG A 147 8.29 0.57 -22.49
CA ARG A 147 8.00 1.65 -23.44
C ARG A 147 9.20 1.97 -24.34
N GLU A 148 10.41 1.95 -23.77
CA GLU A 148 11.66 2.27 -24.48
C GLU A 148 12.26 1.06 -25.23
N ALA A 149 11.68 -0.14 -25.05
CA ALA A 149 12.16 -1.36 -25.65
C ALA A 149 11.83 -1.42 -27.15
N ASP A 150 12.78 -1.92 -27.93
CA ASP A 150 12.55 -2.24 -29.34
C ASP A 150 11.69 -3.50 -29.50
N TYR A 151 11.17 -3.70 -30.73
CA TYR A 151 10.32 -4.83 -31.02
C TYR A 151 11.01 -6.20 -30.80
N GLU A 152 12.30 -6.30 -31.11
CA GLU A 152 13.04 -7.55 -30.95
C GLU A 152 13.22 -7.92 -29.48
N ALA A 153 13.49 -6.93 -28.61
CA ALA A 153 13.57 -7.15 -27.17
C ALA A 153 12.22 -7.58 -26.59
N LEU A 154 11.11 -6.99 -27.04
CA LEU A 154 9.77 -7.40 -26.64
C LEU A 154 9.44 -8.84 -27.05
N CYS A 155 9.86 -9.27 -28.23
CA CYS A 155 9.71 -10.65 -28.70
C CYS A 155 10.45 -11.69 -27.86
N LYS A 156 11.47 -11.31 -27.10
CA LYS A 156 12.16 -12.20 -26.15
C LYS A 156 11.35 -12.47 -24.89
N ALA A 157 10.45 -11.57 -24.54
CA ALA A 157 9.65 -11.66 -23.32
C ALA A 157 8.23 -12.22 -23.54
N VAL A 158 7.63 -11.97 -24.71
CA VAL A 158 6.25 -12.33 -25.04
C VAL A 158 6.14 -12.79 -26.50
N PRO A 159 5.04 -13.49 -26.88
CA PRO A 159 4.79 -13.88 -28.28
C PRO A 159 4.76 -12.67 -29.22
N LYS A 160 5.17 -12.87 -30.48
CA LYS A 160 5.29 -11.81 -31.51
C LYS A 160 4.03 -10.95 -31.67
N SER A 161 2.84 -11.56 -31.64
CA SER A 161 1.56 -10.82 -31.73
C SER A 161 1.35 -9.86 -30.56
N VAL A 162 1.77 -10.26 -29.36
CA VAL A 162 1.70 -9.41 -28.14
C VAL A 162 2.78 -8.35 -28.17
N ALA A 163 4.01 -8.71 -28.57
CA ALA A 163 5.11 -7.76 -28.74
C ALA A 163 4.72 -6.64 -29.73
N GLN A 164 4.06 -6.99 -30.83
CA GLN A 164 3.54 -6.03 -31.81
C GLN A 164 2.50 -5.09 -31.19
N ALA A 165 1.54 -5.62 -30.44
CA ALA A 165 0.51 -4.82 -29.78
C ALA A 165 1.14 -3.83 -28.76
N VAL A 166 2.11 -4.30 -27.96
CA VAL A 166 2.83 -3.46 -27.00
C VAL A 166 3.64 -2.39 -27.71
N TYR A 167 4.39 -2.76 -28.74
CA TYR A 167 5.20 -1.82 -29.49
C TYR A 167 4.35 -0.74 -30.14
N THR A 168 3.27 -1.12 -30.83
CA THR A 168 2.34 -0.19 -31.49
C THR A 168 1.66 0.76 -30.47
N HIS A 169 1.28 0.24 -29.29
CA HIS A 169 0.66 1.05 -28.25
C HIS A 169 1.58 2.18 -27.75
N PHE A 170 2.86 1.91 -27.58
CA PHE A 170 3.79 2.90 -27.05
C PHE A 170 4.50 3.76 -28.08
N HIS A 171 4.62 3.29 -29.34
CA HIS A 171 5.36 4.01 -30.39
C HIS A 171 4.47 4.54 -31.53
N GLY A 172 3.16 4.23 -31.48
CA GLY A 172 2.23 4.55 -32.55
C GLY A 172 2.43 3.62 -33.76
N THR A 173 1.47 3.62 -34.69
CA THR A 173 1.64 3.01 -36.01
C THR A 173 2.67 3.85 -36.76
N THR A 174 3.91 3.36 -36.86
CA THR A 174 4.90 3.94 -37.76
C THR A 174 4.39 3.80 -39.17
N GLY A 175 4.18 4.93 -39.79
CA GLY A 175 3.65 5.24 -41.07
C GLY A 175 3.69 4.20 -42.15
N GLU A 176 2.65 4.27 -42.92
CA GLU A 176 2.55 3.72 -44.27
C GLU A 176 3.83 4.07 -45.05
N THR A 177 4.45 3.02 -45.52
CA THR A 177 5.45 3.07 -46.58
C THR A 177 4.86 3.80 -47.77
N GLU A 178 5.40 4.96 -48.09
CA GLU A 178 5.27 5.52 -49.43
C GLU A 178 5.81 4.50 -50.43
N GLY A 179 4.89 3.75 -51.06
CA GLY A 179 5.13 2.99 -52.25
C GLY A 179 5.04 3.96 -53.42
N GLY A 180 6.17 4.41 -53.91
CA GLY A 180 6.24 5.14 -55.16
C GLY A 180 5.64 4.35 -56.30
N SER A 181 4.81 4.99 -57.09
CA SER A 181 4.54 4.63 -58.49
C SER A 181 5.04 5.77 -59.33
N LYS A 182 6.07 5.41 -60.11
CA LYS A 182 6.38 6.09 -61.34
C LYS A 182 5.38 5.63 -62.38
N GLU A 183 4.76 6.53 -63.02
CA GLU A 183 4.77 6.86 -64.46
C GLU A 183 3.77 7.97 -64.68
#